data_5e2e88b3294dfb8044d15bc0e1109820
#
_entry.id   5e2e88b3294dfb8044d15bc0e1109820
#
_cell.length_a   1.000
_cell.length_b   1.000
_cell.length_c   1.000
_cell.angle_alpha   90.00
_cell.angle_beta   90.00
_cell.angle_gamma   90.00
#
_symmetry.space_group_name_H-M   'P 1'
#
loop_
_entity.id
_entity.type
_entity.pdbx_description
1 polymer ?
#
loop_
_entity_poly.entity_id
_entity_poly.type
_entity_poly.pdbx_seq_one_letter_code
_entity_poly.pdbx_strand_id
1 'polypeptide(L)'
;ASDVYKRQIKMEIREGLLYAKSHEWVKEEGDVVTIGLTDYAQSELGDLVFVNLPEEGDSVSVGEAFGDVESVKAVSDVYSPVSGVVCEINEELLDAPESINGAPYDAWFIKVKEVSEKEELLSPSEYEAFVASEQ
;
A
#
# COMPACT_ATOMS: atom_id res chain seq x y z
N ALA A 1 -22.66 -8.72 19.87
CA ALA A 1 -22.58 -8.90 18.42
C ALA A 1 -21.93 -7.72 17.72
N SER A 2 -22.47 -6.52 17.92
CA SER A 2 -21.93 -5.36 17.23
C SER A 2 -20.50 -5.04 17.67
N ASP A 3 -20.15 -5.27 18.93
CA ASP A 3 -18.80 -5.02 19.41
C ASP A 3 -17.80 -5.98 18.79
N VAL A 4 -18.18 -7.23 18.63
CA VAL A 4 -17.32 -8.21 17.99
C VAL A 4 -17.13 -7.85 16.52
N TYR A 5 -18.20 -7.46 15.87
CA TYR A 5 -18.16 -7.06 14.49
C TYR A 5 -17.25 -5.83 14.30
N LYS A 6 -17.39 -4.85 15.17
CA LYS A 6 -16.56 -3.64 15.09
C LYS A 6 -15.09 -3.96 15.27
N ARG A 7 -14.76 -4.91 16.15
CA ARG A 7 -13.37 -5.29 16.33
C ARG A 7 -12.81 -5.98 15.10
N GLN A 8 -13.64 -6.77 14.42
CA GLN A 8 -13.20 -7.48 13.22
C GLN A 8 -12.85 -6.55 12.07
N ILE A 9 -13.55 -5.43 11.98
CA ILE A 9 -13.31 -4.49 10.88
C ILE A 9 -12.44 -3.32 11.31
N LYS A 10 -12.02 -3.31 12.58
CA LYS A 10 -11.18 -2.25 13.07
C LYS A 10 -9.79 -2.34 12.45
N MET A 11 -9.35 -1.24 11.87
CA MET A 11 -8.05 -1.15 11.26
C MET A 11 -7.56 0.27 11.42
N GLU A 12 -6.27 0.46 11.21
CA GLU A 12 -5.69 1.79 11.26
C GLU A 12 -5.82 2.47 9.91
N ILE A 13 -6.35 3.68 9.92
CA ILE A 13 -6.40 4.55 8.75
C ILE A 13 -5.82 5.88 9.21
N ARG A 14 -4.75 6.32 8.58
CA ARG A 14 -4.03 7.51 9.04
C ARG A 14 -4.45 8.75 8.27
N GLU A 15 -4.55 9.87 9.00
CA GLU A 15 -4.74 11.19 8.41
C GLU A 15 -3.46 11.62 7.73
N GLY A 16 -3.60 12.48 6.74
CA GLY A 16 -2.44 12.98 6.02
C GLY A 16 -1.99 12.10 4.87
N LEU A 17 -2.64 10.97 4.66
CA LEU A 17 -2.37 10.07 3.56
C LEU A 17 -3.55 10.04 2.61
N LEU A 18 -3.29 9.57 1.38
CA LEU A 18 -4.34 9.28 0.41
C LEU A 18 -4.33 7.78 0.16
N TYR A 19 -5.42 7.27 -0.39
CA TYR A 19 -5.61 5.83 -0.49
C TYR A 19 -6.13 5.43 -1.86
N ALA A 20 -5.58 4.35 -2.39
CA ALA A 20 -6.04 3.78 -3.65
C ALA A 20 -7.08 2.69 -3.36
N LYS A 21 -8.00 2.48 -4.29
CA LYS A 21 -9.02 1.45 -4.13
C LYS A 21 -8.44 0.04 -4.12
N SER A 22 -7.24 -0.13 -4.63
CA SER A 22 -6.52 -1.41 -4.58
C SER A 22 -5.73 -1.57 -3.27
N HIS A 23 -5.94 -0.64 -2.33
CA HIS A 23 -5.44 -0.73 -0.95
C HIS A 23 -3.95 -0.42 -0.79
N GLU A 24 -3.45 0.53 -1.59
CA GLU A 24 -2.14 1.14 -1.33
C GLU A 24 -2.37 2.51 -0.69
N TRP A 25 -1.49 2.88 0.24
CA TRP A 25 -1.49 4.23 0.78
C TRP A 25 -0.45 5.07 0.04
N VAL A 26 -0.71 6.37 -0.01
CA VAL A 26 0.13 7.32 -0.73
C VAL A 26 0.45 8.49 0.18
N LYS A 27 1.74 8.78 0.32
CA LYS A 27 2.19 9.95 1.06
C LYS A 27 2.91 10.88 0.11
N GLU A 28 2.37 12.09 -0.04
CA GLU A 28 2.95 13.08 -0.93
C GLU A 28 3.88 13.99 -0.13
N GLU A 29 5.15 14.05 -0.53
CA GLU A 29 6.13 14.90 0.12
C GLU A 29 6.90 15.68 -0.95
N GLY A 30 6.45 16.91 -1.23
CA GLY A 30 7.02 17.70 -2.29
C GLY A 30 6.84 17.02 -3.64
N ASP A 31 7.93 16.75 -4.33
CA ASP A 31 7.88 16.13 -5.65
C ASP A 31 7.97 14.61 -5.60
N VAL A 32 8.03 14.03 -4.41
CA VAL A 32 8.21 12.59 -4.23
C VAL A 32 6.96 12.01 -3.57
N VAL A 33 6.54 10.85 -4.07
CA VAL A 33 5.40 10.11 -3.54
C VAL A 33 5.89 8.80 -2.97
N THR A 34 5.52 8.50 -1.72
CA THR A 34 5.84 7.24 -1.06
C THR A 34 4.61 6.35 -1.07
N ILE A 35 4.78 5.07 -1.37
CA ILE A 35 3.68 4.13 -1.55
C ILE A 35 3.91 2.89 -0.69
N GLY A 36 2.85 2.41 -0.04
CA GLY A 36 2.88 1.17 0.71
C GLY A 36 1.50 0.53 0.75
N LEU A 37 1.38 -0.57 1.45
CA LEU A 37 0.10 -1.27 1.62
C LEU A 37 -0.60 -0.80 2.89
N THR A 38 -1.93 -0.72 2.84
CA THR A 38 -2.71 -0.29 3.99
C THR A 38 -2.82 -1.40 5.02
N ASP A 39 -3.25 -1.02 6.22
CA ASP A 39 -3.51 -1.99 7.29
C ASP A 39 -4.57 -3.01 6.85
N TYR A 40 -5.59 -2.55 6.14
CA TYR A 40 -6.61 -3.45 5.61
C TYR A 40 -6.00 -4.49 4.66
N ALA A 41 -5.13 -4.04 3.76
CA ALA A 41 -4.51 -4.93 2.79
C ALA A 41 -3.72 -6.05 3.48
N GLN A 42 -2.89 -5.69 4.47
CA GLN A 42 -2.09 -6.70 5.13
C GLN A 42 -2.96 -7.66 5.95
N SER A 43 -4.07 -7.18 6.52
CA SER A 43 -4.94 -8.05 7.31
C SER A 43 -5.65 -9.07 6.42
N GLU A 44 -5.98 -8.68 5.19
CA GLU A 44 -6.62 -9.59 4.23
C GLU A 44 -5.62 -10.61 3.69
N LEU A 45 -4.37 -10.22 3.52
CA LEU A 45 -3.33 -11.11 2.99
C LEU A 45 -2.83 -12.11 4.02
N GLY A 46 -2.79 -11.73 5.29
CA GLY A 46 -2.19 -12.54 6.32
C GLY A 46 -0.69 -12.36 6.40
N ASP A 47 0.01 -13.27 7.03
CA ASP A 47 1.44 -13.15 7.27
C ASP A 47 2.22 -13.12 5.97
N LEU A 48 2.97 -12.05 5.76
CA LEU A 48 3.76 -11.89 4.55
C LEU A 48 5.12 -12.54 4.70
N VAL A 49 5.53 -13.27 3.68
CA VAL A 49 6.76 -14.06 3.72
C VAL A 49 7.74 -13.67 2.61
N PHE A 50 7.29 -12.94 1.60
CA PHE A 50 8.14 -12.55 0.49
C PHE A 50 7.61 -11.28 -0.16
N VAL A 51 8.54 -10.42 -0.60
CA VAL A 51 8.22 -9.16 -1.29
C VAL A 51 9.11 -9.04 -2.51
N ASN A 52 8.51 -8.72 -3.66
CA ASN A 52 9.27 -8.35 -4.86
C ASN A 52 9.12 -6.87 -5.09
N LEU A 53 10.23 -6.18 -5.25
CA LEU A 53 10.30 -4.75 -5.49
C LEU A 53 10.90 -4.48 -6.86
N PRO A 54 10.56 -3.33 -7.48
CA PRO A 54 11.24 -2.91 -8.70
C PRO A 54 12.64 -2.39 -8.37
N GLU A 55 13.35 -1.93 -9.38
CA GLU A 55 14.67 -1.33 -9.19
C GLU A 55 14.56 0.19 -9.30
N GLU A 56 15.50 0.89 -8.66
CA GLU A 56 15.60 2.33 -8.82
C GLU A 56 15.81 2.63 -10.29
N GLY A 57 15.10 3.62 -10.79
CA GLY A 57 15.15 3.98 -12.20
C GLY A 57 14.06 3.37 -13.05
N ASP A 58 13.37 2.37 -12.53
CA ASP A 58 12.25 1.76 -13.26
C ASP A 58 11.09 2.73 -13.36
N SER A 59 10.37 2.66 -14.48
CA SER A 59 9.15 3.43 -14.65
C SER A 59 7.97 2.66 -14.09
N VAL A 60 7.04 3.39 -13.47
CA VAL A 60 5.78 2.82 -13.01
C VAL A 60 4.63 3.58 -13.65
N SER A 61 3.50 2.91 -13.82
CA SER A 61 2.33 3.51 -14.46
C SER A 61 1.09 3.27 -13.62
N VAL A 62 0.19 4.25 -13.63
CA VAL A 62 -1.09 4.15 -12.92
C VAL A 62 -1.79 2.85 -13.29
N GLY A 63 -2.19 2.10 -12.27
CA GLY A 63 -2.97 0.89 -12.44
C GLY A 63 -2.17 -0.35 -12.82
N GLU A 64 -0.86 -0.24 -12.96
CA GLU A 64 0.00 -1.39 -13.28
C GLU A 64 0.74 -1.86 -12.04
N ALA A 65 0.99 -3.15 -11.97
CA ALA A 65 1.72 -3.71 -10.85
C ALA A 65 3.18 -3.29 -10.92
N PHE A 66 3.74 -2.83 -9.80
CA PHE A 66 5.17 -2.53 -9.72
C PHE A 66 5.92 -3.59 -8.93
N GLY A 67 5.21 -4.49 -8.31
CA GLY A 67 5.80 -5.56 -7.52
C GLY A 67 4.70 -6.48 -7.03
N ASP A 68 5.06 -7.39 -6.15
CA ASP A 68 4.10 -8.30 -5.55
C ASP A 68 4.54 -8.73 -4.17
N VAL A 69 3.60 -9.30 -3.42
CA VAL A 69 3.88 -9.86 -2.10
C VAL A 69 3.33 -11.27 -2.05
N GLU A 70 4.01 -12.12 -1.28
CA GLU A 70 3.52 -13.46 -1.02
C GLU A 70 3.21 -13.59 0.46
N SER A 71 2.05 -14.13 0.76
CA SER A 71 1.69 -14.49 2.12
C SER A 71 1.67 -16.00 2.23
N VAL A 72 1.41 -16.49 3.43
CA VAL A 72 1.32 -17.95 3.66
C VAL A 72 0.17 -18.57 2.87
N LYS A 73 -0.76 -17.77 2.35
CA LYS A 73 -1.94 -18.30 1.66
C LYS A 73 -2.10 -17.83 0.22
N ALA A 74 -1.37 -16.80 -0.23
CA ALA A 74 -1.62 -16.24 -1.57
C ALA A 74 -0.49 -15.35 -2.05
N VAL A 75 -0.51 -15.06 -3.35
CA VAL A 75 0.37 -14.07 -3.98
C VAL A 75 -0.51 -12.93 -4.46
N SER A 76 -0.09 -11.70 -4.25
CA SER A 76 -0.87 -10.52 -4.62
C SER A 76 0.02 -9.48 -5.27
N ASP A 77 -0.43 -8.95 -6.42
CA ASP A 77 0.25 -7.83 -7.05
C ASP A 77 0.03 -6.56 -6.25
N VAL A 78 1.00 -5.66 -6.30
CA VAL A 78 0.88 -4.34 -5.70
C VAL A 78 0.89 -3.34 -6.85
N TYR A 79 -0.15 -2.52 -6.94
CA TYR A 79 -0.38 -1.62 -8.06
C TYR A 79 0.07 -0.21 -7.75
N SER A 80 0.55 0.49 -8.78
CA SER A 80 0.98 1.86 -8.60
C SER A 80 -0.21 2.81 -8.79
N PRO A 81 -0.44 3.71 -7.84
CA PRO A 81 -1.47 4.74 -8.01
C PRO A 81 -0.97 5.95 -8.80
N VAL A 82 0.30 5.96 -9.20
CA VAL A 82 0.88 7.09 -9.92
C VAL A 82 1.77 6.59 -11.06
N SER A 83 1.98 7.45 -12.06
CA SER A 83 2.96 7.20 -13.11
C SER A 83 4.19 8.05 -12.82
N GLY A 84 5.37 7.48 -12.90
CA GLY A 84 6.61 8.20 -12.65
C GLY A 84 7.79 7.25 -12.64
N VAL A 85 8.84 7.64 -11.97
CA VAL A 85 10.10 6.88 -11.94
C VAL A 85 10.45 6.55 -10.49
N VAL A 86 10.79 5.30 -10.24
CA VAL A 86 11.20 4.85 -8.91
C VAL A 86 12.53 5.50 -8.55
N CYS A 87 12.55 6.26 -7.46
CA CYS A 87 13.78 6.90 -7.00
C CYS A 87 14.35 6.22 -5.77
N GLU A 88 13.55 5.42 -5.08
CA GLU A 88 14.04 4.72 -3.90
C GLU A 88 13.17 3.49 -3.65
N ILE A 89 13.78 2.41 -3.18
CA ILE A 89 13.04 1.21 -2.76
C ILE A 89 13.42 0.91 -1.31
N ASN A 90 12.51 0.28 -0.58
CA ASN A 90 12.76 -0.08 0.81
C ASN A 90 13.29 -1.49 0.88
N GLU A 91 14.61 -1.62 0.80
CA GLU A 91 15.26 -2.93 0.77
C GLU A 91 15.05 -3.73 2.05
N GLU A 92 14.70 -3.07 3.15
CA GLU A 92 14.44 -3.78 4.41
C GLU A 92 13.28 -4.76 4.29
N LEU A 93 12.33 -4.48 3.38
CA LEU A 93 11.20 -5.39 3.17
C LEU A 93 11.63 -6.71 2.57
N LEU A 94 12.75 -6.73 1.84
CA LEU A 94 13.26 -7.96 1.25
C LEU A 94 13.76 -8.93 2.33
N ASP A 95 14.28 -8.37 3.42
CA ASP A 95 14.79 -9.16 4.53
C ASP A 95 13.74 -9.42 5.61
N ALA A 96 12.76 -8.53 5.71
CA ALA A 96 11.76 -8.57 6.78
C ALA A 96 10.36 -8.23 6.25
N PRO A 97 9.81 -9.10 5.38
CA PRO A 97 8.46 -8.84 4.83
C PRO A 97 7.39 -8.70 5.91
N GLU A 98 7.57 -9.35 7.04
CA GLU A 98 6.63 -9.29 8.15
C GLU A 98 6.50 -7.89 8.76
N SER A 99 7.42 -6.98 8.44
CA SER A 99 7.29 -5.58 8.85
C SER A 99 6.00 -4.95 8.36
N ILE A 100 5.52 -5.40 7.21
CA ILE A 100 4.28 -4.90 6.64
C ILE A 100 3.11 -5.25 7.55
N ASN A 101 3.14 -6.44 8.13
CA ASN A 101 2.09 -6.86 9.06
C ASN A 101 2.16 -6.10 10.36
N GLY A 102 3.37 -5.84 10.85
CA GLY A 102 3.56 -5.20 12.15
C GLY A 102 3.35 -3.69 12.12
N ALA A 103 3.78 -3.05 11.04
CA ALA A 103 3.72 -1.58 10.93
C ALA A 103 3.53 -1.17 9.48
N PRO A 104 2.32 -1.38 8.91
CA PRO A 104 2.09 -1.16 7.48
C PRO A 104 2.37 0.28 7.02
N TYR A 105 2.16 1.27 7.89
CA TYR A 105 2.36 2.66 7.49
C TYR A 105 3.81 3.12 7.65
N ASP A 106 4.66 2.29 8.22
CA ASP A 106 6.10 2.55 8.28
C ASP A 106 6.84 1.68 7.25
N ALA A 107 6.20 0.62 6.79
CA ALA A 107 6.79 -0.33 5.84
C ALA A 107 6.47 0.10 4.41
N TRP A 108 7.06 1.21 3.99
CA TRP A 108 6.85 1.71 2.63
C TRP A 108 7.57 0.82 1.63
N PHE A 109 7.06 0.77 0.40
CA PHE A 109 7.60 -0.08 -0.66
C PHE A 109 8.55 0.69 -1.57
N ILE A 110 8.04 1.76 -2.18
CA ILE A 110 8.82 2.55 -3.15
C ILE A 110 8.54 4.02 -2.96
N LYS A 111 9.48 4.84 -3.46
CA LYS A 111 9.27 6.27 -3.62
C LYS A 111 9.39 6.58 -5.09
N VAL A 112 8.48 7.42 -5.58
CA VAL A 112 8.36 7.75 -7.01
C VAL A 112 8.56 9.24 -7.20
N LYS A 113 9.41 9.60 -8.16
CA LYS A 113 9.63 11.00 -8.58
C LYS A 113 9.10 11.20 -9.98
N GLU A 114 9.11 12.44 -10.44
CA GLU A 114 8.67 12.79 -11.79
C GLU A 114 7.28 12.27 -12.07
N VAL A 115 6.39 12.48 -11.09
CA VAL A 115 5.02 12.01 -11.19
C VAL A 115 4.28 12.78 -12.27
N SER A 116 3.80 12.08 -13.28
CA SER A 116 3.08 12.68 -14.41
C SER A 116 1.59 12.42 -14.36
N GLU A 117 1.18 11.36 -13.65
CA GLU A 117 -0.22 10.97 -13.55
C GLU A 117 -0.49 10.40 -12.17
N LYS A 118 -1.74 10.61 -11.70
CA LYS A 118 -2.23 9.98 -10.47
C LYS A 118 -3.62 9.47 -10.74
N GLU A 119 -3.94 8.31 -10.19
CA GLU A 119 -5.33 7.86 -10.26
C GLU A 119 -6.15 8.64 -9.23
N GLU A 120 -7.47 8.50 -9.29
CA GLU A 120 -8.33 9.12 -8.30
C GLU A 120 -8.10 8.46 -6.95
N LEU A 121 -7.60 9.25 -5.99
CA LEU A 121 -7.27 8.74 -4.67
C LEU A 121 -8.34 9.16 -3.67
N LEU A 122 -8.49 8.36 -2.63
CA LEU A 122 -9.48 8.57 -1.59
C LEU A 122 -8.85 9.26 -0.39
N SER A 123 -9.63 10.14 0.25
CA SER A 123 -9.24 10.69 1.55
C SER A 123 -9.38 9.59 2.61
N PRO A 124 -8.83 9.79 3.81
CA PRO A 124 -8.99 8.79 4.86
C PRO A 124 -10.45 8.42 5.13
N SER A 125 -11.34 9.40 5.20
CA SER A 125 -12.74 9.09 5.46
C SER A 125 -13.42 8.39 4.28
N GLU A 126 -13.06 8.74 3.07
CA GLU A 126 -13.58 8.07 1.88
C GLU A 126 -13.09 6.63 1.82
N TYR A 127 -11.84 6.41 2.17
CA TYR A 127 -11.29 5.06 2.17
C TYR A 127 -11.95 4.21 3.25
N GLU A 128 -12.19 4.78 4.43
CA GLU A 128 -12.88 4.08 5.50
C GLU A 128 -14.26 3.61 5.04
N ALA A 129 -15.01 4.48 4.38
CA ALA A 129 -16.33 4.13 3.85
C ALA A 129 -16.22 3.06 2.76
N PHE A 130 -15.20 3.16 1.92
CA PHE A 130 -14.98 2.20 0.85
C PHE A 130 -14.71 0.81 1.41
N VAL A 131 -13.83 0.71 2.40
CA VAL A 131 -13.51 -0.57 3.03
C VAL A 131 -14.73 -1.16 3.73
N ALA A 132 -15.50 -0.32 4.41
CA ALA A 132 -16.70 -0.77 5.09
C ALA A 132 -17.68 -1.39 4.10
N SER A 133 -17.77 -0.85 2.90
CA SER A 133 -18.68 -1.37 1.88
C SER A 133 -18.20 -2.68 1.28
N GLU A 134 -16.93 -3.00 1.39
CA GLU A 134 -16.38 -4.27 0.90
C GLU A 134 -16.56 -5.42 1.88
N GLN A 135 -16.92 -5.09 3.08
CA GLN A 135 -17.14 -6.08 4.11
C GLN A 135 -18.63 -6.38 4.26
#